data_3b14fb2306a35f1203a743da75cc9df5
#
_entry.id   3b14fb2306a35f1203a743da75cc9df5
#
_cell.length_a   1.000
_cell.length_b   1.000
_cell.length_c   1.000
_cell.angle_alpha   90.00
_cell.angle_beta   90.00
_cell.angle_gamma   90.00
#
_symmetry.space_group_name_H-M   'P 1'
#
loop_
_entity.id
_entity.type
_entity.pdbx_description
1 polymer ?
#
loop_
_entity_poly.entity_id
_entity_poly.type
_entity_poly.pdbx_seq_one_letter_code
_entity_poly.pdbx_strand_id
1 'polypeptide(L)'
;MENKDVQKIAKMTIQYAKEIIKPGMSLIDLRNDLEKKMLELGADSFWYWDVGAFIFSGDETNVSISGKHYVTANKTIQNNDIITIDLSPQNNNVWGDYARTIIIENGIVVDCVENIENEEWKKGLQMEDRLHQELLKYVTVETTFEDLYFHMNHLIKEYGFINLDFLGNLGHSIVNRSEDRIYIEKGNKTKLIDVNYFTFEPHISVLNSKYGYKKENIYYFVEEKLIEL
;
A
#
# COMPACT_ATOMS: atom_id res chain seq x y z
N MET A 1 9.95 -19.85 1.69
CA MET A 1 8.61 -19.50 1.17
C MET A 1 8.73 -18.90 -0.21
N GLU A 2 7.70 -19.00 -1.06
CA GLU A 2 7.59 -18.25 -2.32
C GLU A 2 6.93 -16.89 -2.08
N ASN A 3 7.07 -15.94 -3.04
CA ASN A 3 6.48 -14.60 -2.87
C ASN A 3 4.97 -14.65 -2.56
N LYS A 4 4.21 -15.56 -3.19
CA LYS A 4 2.78 -15.73 -2.92
C LYS A 4 2.47 -16.11 -1.46
N ASP A 5 3.35 -16.87 -0.81
CA ASP A 5 3.16 -17.27 0.59
C ASP A 5 3.40 -16.09 1.51
N VAL A 6 4.47 -15.31 1.26
CA VAL A 6 4.79 -14.11 2.05
C VAL A 6 3.75 -13.00 1.81
N GLN A 7 3.28 -12.82 0.57
CA GLN A 7 2.20 -11.89 0.28
C GLN A 7 0.88 -12.28 0.98
N LYS A 8 0.61 -13.57 1.10
CA LYS A 8 -0.53 -14.07 1.86
C LYS A 8 -0.44 -13.70 3.36
N ILE A 9 0.78 -13.70 3.94
CA ILE A 9 1.00 -13.22 5.32
C ILE A 9 0.52 -11.78 5.45
N ALA A 10 0.93 -10.88 4.54
CA ALA A 10 0.50 -9.49 4.56
C ALA A 10 -1.03 -9.35 4.41
N LYS A 11 -1.64 -10.04 3.44
CA LYS A 11 -3.09 -10.04 3.23
C LYS A 11 -3.86 -10.51 4.47
N MET A 12 -3.43 -11.60 5.11
CA MET A 12 -4.05 -12.13 6.34
C MET A 12 -3.84 -11.18 7.52
N THR A 13 -2.72 -10.47 7.59
CA THR A 13 -2.45 -9.49 8.64
C THR A 13 -3.34 -8.25 8.51
N ILE A 14 -3.61 -7.76 7.30
CA ILE A 14 -4.61 -6.70 7.09
C ILE A 14 -6.01 -7.17 7.49
N GLN A 15 -6.38 -8.40 7.19
CA GLN A 15 -7.68 -8.94 7.64
C GLN A 15 -7.75 -8.99 9.18
N TYR A 16 -6.69 -9.45 9.83
CA TYR A 16 -6.58 -9.43 11.29
C TYR A 16 -6.64 -7.99 11.85
N ALA A 17 -5.98 -7.01 11.21
CA ALA A 17 -6.07 -5.61 11.61
C ALA A 17 -7.53 -5.12 11.68
N LYS A 18 -8.34 -5.45 10.69
CA LYS A 18 -9.76 -5.07 10.64
C LYS A 18 -10.57 -5.67 11.79
N GLU A 19 -10.19 -6.86 12.28
CA GLU A 19 -10.87 -7.54 13.40
C GLU A 19 -10.52 -6.93 14.77
N ILE A 20 -9.29 -6.43 14.95
CA ILE A 20 -8.80 -5.94 16.25
C ILE A 20 -8.89 -4.42 16.41
N ILE A 21 -8.95 -3.67 15.31
CA ILE A 21 -9.03 -2.20 15.34
C ILE A 21 -10.29 -1.77 16.06
N LYS A 22 -10.11 -0.89 17.06
CA LYS A 22 -11.21 -0.28 17.83
C LYS A 22 -10.81 1.07 18.37
N PRO A 23 -11.75 1.99 18.60
CA PRO A 23 -11.49 3.27 19.26
C PRO A 23 -10.78 3.10 20.59
N GLY A 24 -9.83 3.99 20.87
CA GLY A 24 -9.01 3.97 22.07
C GLY A 24 -7.77 3.08 21.98
N MET A 25 -7.64 2.21 20.96
CA MET A 25 -6.43 1.44 20.71
C MET A 25 -5.27 2.37 20.33
N SER A 26 -4.10 2.15 20.91
CA SER A 26 -2.87 2.87 20.56
C SER A 26 -2.35 2.41 19.19
N LEU A 27 -1.84 3.33 18.36
CA LEU A 27 -1.17 2.96 17.11
C LEU A 27 0.09 2.13 17.35
N ILE A 28 0.77 2.34 18.48
CA ILE A 28 1.94 1.55 18.88
C ILE A 28 1.53 0.11 19.19
N ASP A 29 0.42 -0.09 19.94
CA ASP A 29 -0.07 -1.43 20.23
C ASP A 29 -0.55 -2.13 18.97
N LEU A 30 -1.27 -1.41 18.09
CA LEU A 30 -1.67 -1.94 16.79
C LEU A 30 -0.46 -2.41 15.98
N ARG A 31 0.59 -1.60 15.88
CA ARG A 31 1.83 -1.98 15.19
C ARG A 31 2.42 -3.26 15.78
N ASN A 32 2.58 -3.31 17.09
CA ASN A 32 3.16 -4.47 17.79
C ASN A 32 2.34 -5.75 17.52
N ASP A 33 1.01 -5.65 17.55
CA ASP A 33 0.11 -6.77 17.28
C ASP A 33 0.22 -7.25 15.83
N LEU A 34 0.32 -6.33 14.86
CA LEU A 34 0.45 -6.68 13.44
C LEU A 34 1.82 -7.30 13.13
N GLU A 35 2.91 -6.73 13.65
CA GLU A 35 4.26 -7.29 13.49
C GLU A 35 4.36 -8.68 14.12
N LYS A 36 3.81 -8.87 15.33
CA LYS A 36 3.70 -10.18 15.96
C LYS A 36 2.89 -11.17 15.12
N LYS A 37 1.75 -10.72 14.57
CA LYS A 37 0.90 -11.55 13.71
C LYS A 37 1.62 -12.02 12.45
N MET A 38 2.40 -11.17 11.80
CA MET A 38 3.21 -11.56 10.63
C MET A 38 4.24 -12.63 10.98
N LEU A 39 4.93 -12.50 12.13
CA LEU A 39 5.88 -13.50 12.62
C LEU A 39 5.19 -14.84 12.94
N GLU A 40 4.02 -14.81 13.59
CA GLU A 40 3.20 -16.01 13.85
C GLU A 40 2.75 -16.72 12.56
N LEU A 41 2.52 -15.97 11.49
CA LEU A 41 2.13 -16.49 10.18
C LEU A 41 3.32 -17.01 9.35
N GLY A 42 4.55 -16.82 9.83
CA GLY A 42 5.76 -17.37 9.25
C GLY A 42 6.73 -16.38 8.59
N ALA A 43 6.51 -15.08 8.74
CA ALA A 43 7.59 -14.12 8.47
C ALA A 43 8.74 -14.36 9.45
N ASP A 44 9.99 -14.13 9.03
CA ASP A 44 11.16 -14.19 9.90
C ASP A 44 11.73 -12.80 10.20
N SER A 45 11.33 -11.80 9.43
CA SER A 45 11.84 -10.43 9.48
C SER A 45 10.98 -9.49 8.64
N PHE A 46 11.40 -8.23 8.53
CA PHE A 46 10.73 -7.19 7.73
C PHE A 46 11.76 -6.56 6.79
N TRP A 47 11.42 -6.50 5.50
CA TRP A 47 12.40 -6.13 4.48
C TRP A 47 12.72 -4.63 4.43
N TYR A 48 11.78 -3.76 4.86
CA TYR A 48 11.94 -2.32 4.72
C TYR A 48 12.36 -1.66 6.04
N TRP A 49 13.68 -1.56 6.27
CA TRP A 49 14.28 -0.96 7.47
C TRP A 49 13.86 -1.60 8.80
N ASP A 50 13.63 -2.92 8.81
CA ASP A 50 13.14 -3.66 9.98
C ASP A 50 11.82 -3.13 10.56
N VAL A 51 11.03 -2.41 9.77
CA VAL A 51 9.70 -1.93 10.11
C VAL A 51 8.67 -2.84 9.45
N GLY A 52 7.92 -3.61 10.22
CA GLY A 52 6.94 -4.55 9.69
C GLY A 52 5.61 -3.90 9.31
N ALA A 53 5.21 -2.87 10.06
CA ALA A 53 3.97 -2.15 9.82
C ALA A 53 4.15 -0.65 9.94
N PHE A 54 3.90 0.07 8.84
CA PHE A 54 3.76 1.52 8.81
C PHE A 54 2.30 1.88 9.05
N ILE A 55 2.02 2.62 10.11
CA ILE A 55 0.65 2.97 10.50
C ILE A 55 0.56 4.48 10.67
N PHE A 56 -0.34 5.09 9.91
CA PHE A 56 -0.66 6.51 10.01
C PHE A 56 -2.16 6.67 10.23
N SER A 57 -2.57 7.64 11.03
CA SER A 57 -3.97 7.90 11.39
C SER A 57 -4.32 9.36 11.20
N GLY A 58 -5.54 9.61 10.74
CA GLY A 58 -6.08 10.96 10.56
C GLY A 58 -5.27 11.76 9.54
N ASP A 59 -4.82 12.95 9.95
CA ASP A 59 -4.04 13.87 9.13
C ASP A 59 -2.61 13.37 8.80
N GLU A 60 -2.11 12.36 9.51
CA GLU A 60 -0.81 11.76 9.18
C GLU A 60 -0.90 10.80 7.99
N THR A 61 -2.10 10.39 7.56
CA THR A 61 -2.25 9.53 6.39
C THR A 61 -1.73 10.16 5.09
N ASN A 62 -1.56 11.50 5.04
CA ASN A 62 -0.95 12.18 3.90
C ASN A 62 0.59 12.27 3.97
N VAL A 63 1.21 11.73 5.02
CA VAL A 63 2.67 11.73 5.18
C VAL A 63 3.28 10.59 4.38
N SER A 64 4.25 10.91 3.52
CA SER A 64 5.12 9.94 2.85
C SER A 64 6.52 10.06 3.42
N ILE A 65 7.05 8.97 3.98
CA ILE A 65 8.34 8.96 4.69
C ILE A 65 9.06 7.62 4.49
N SER A 66 10.38 7.68 4.38
CA SER A 66 11.21 6.48 4.36
C SER A 66 11.16 5.73 5.69
N GLY A 67 11.15 4.39 5.65
CA GLY A 67 11.24 3.52 6.82
C GLY A 67 12.42 3.83 7.73
N LYS A 68 13.52 4.33 7.19
CA LYS A 68 14.69 4.80 7.95
C LYS A 68 14.35 5.87 9.02
N HIS A 69 13.31 6.67 8.76
CA HIS A 69 12.91 7.80 9.61
C HIS A 69 11.54 7.61 10.26
N TYR A 70 10.89 6.47 9.98
CA TYR A 70 9.56 6.19 10.50
C TYR A 70 9.58 5.93 12.00
N VAL A 71 8.67 6.60 12.70
CA VAL A 71 8.35 6.36 14.10
C VAL A 71 6.83 6.35 14.23
N THR A 72 6.28 5.28 14.78
CA THR A 72 4.84 5.20 15.03
C THR A 72 4.40 6.29 16.00
N ALA A 73 3.40 7.07 15.61
CA ALA A 73 2.89 8.16 16.44
C ALA A 73 2.28 7.65 17.76
N ASN A 74 2.49 8.38 18.82
CA ASN A 74 1.82 8.12 20.10
C ASN A 74 0.38 8.71 20.07
N LYS A 75 -0.47 8.10 19.26
CA LYS A 75 -1.89 8.47 19.07
C LYS A 75 -2.78 7.27 19.37
N THR A 76 -4.06 7.54 19.59
CA THR A 76 -5.12 6.52 19.72
C THR A 76 -6.15 6.67 18.61
N ILE A 77 -6.65 5.53 18.15
CA ILE A 77 -7.71 5.44 17.13
C ILE A 77 -8.98 6.09 17.66
N GLN A 78 -9.62 6.90 16.82
CA GLN A 78 -10.86 7.63 17.15
C GLN A 78 -12.10 6.88 16.67
N ASN A 79 -13.28 7.31 17.15
CA ASN A 79 -14.58 6.76 16.69
C ASN A 79 -14.85 6.98 15.19
N ASN A 80 -14.33 8.08 14.66
CA ASN A 80 -14.30 8.34 13.23
C ASN A 80 -12.87 8.62 12.86
N ASP A 81 -12.23 7.69 12.14
CA ASP A 81 -10.82 7.75 11.80
C ASP A 81 -10.55 7.14 10.43
N ILE A 82 -9.44 7.54 9.85
CA ILE A 82 -8.87 6.96 8.65
C ILE A 82 -7.46 6.50 8.98
N ILE A 83 -7.12 5.26 8.64
CA ILE A 83 -5.83 4.66 8.95
C ILE A 83 -5.24 4.05 7.68
N THR A 84 -4.01 4.41 7.33
CA THR A 84 -3.24 3.66 6.34
C THR A 84 -2.33 2.68 7.07
N ILE A 85 -2.33 1.43 6.63
CA ILE A 85 -1.46 0.35 7.10
C ILE A 85 -0.72 -0.20 5.91
N ASP A 86 0.61 -0.21 6.01
CA ASP A 86 1.51 -0.70 4.98
C ASP A 86 2.46 -1.74 5.62
N LEU A 87 2.49 -2.95 5.05
CA LEU A 87 3.10 -4.13 5.64
C LEU A 87 4.23 -4.67 4.76
N SER A 88 5.39 -4.93 5.36
CA SER A 88 6.61 -5.38 4.69
C SER A 88 7.15 -6.73 5.22
N PRO A 89 6.34 -7.82 5.29
CA PRO A 89 6.84 -9.11 5.75
C PRO A 89 7.92 -9.67 4.84
N GLN A 90 8.87 -10.39 5.44
CA GLN A 90 9.93 -11.10 4.74
C GLN A 90 10.09 -12.52 5.30
N ASN A 91 10.50 -13.46 4.44
CA ASN A 91 10.99 -14.78 4.86
C ASN A 91 12.15 -15.20 3.95
N ASN A 92 13.35 -15.36 4.50
CA ASN A 92 14.58 -15.71 3.75
C ASN A 92 14.80 -14.81 2.52
N ASN A 93 14.73 -13.50 2.67
CA ASN A 93 14.83 -12.47 1.61
C ASN A 93 13.76 -12.56 0.50
N VAL A 94 12.68 -13.30 0.73
CA VAL A 94 11.48 -13.26 -0.11
C VAL A 94 10.50 -12.27 0.51
N TRP A 95 10.02 -11.29 -0.26
CA TRP A 95 9.22 -10.18 0.23
C TRP A 95 7.73 -10.33 -0.07
N GLY A 96 6.92 -9.91 0.90
CA GLY A 96 5.56 -9.47 0.67
C GLY A 96 5.49 -7.95 0.85
N ASP A 97 4.50 -7.32 0.20
CA ASP A 97 4.30 -5.89 0.22
C ASP A 97 2.82 -5.56 -0.02
N TYR A 98 2.18 -4.93 0.97
CA TYR A 98 0.73 -4.80 0.93
C TYR A 98 0.24 -3.66 1.80
N ALA A 99 -0.41 -2.65 1.21
CA ALA A 99 -0.98 -1.56 1.96
C ALA A 99 -2.48 -1.39 1.74
N ARG A 100 -3.18 -0.95 2.80
CA ARG A 100 -4.61 -0.62 2.77
C ARG A 100 -4.92 0.61 3.60
N THR A 101 -5.86 1.38 3.10
CA THR A 101 -6.57 2.39 3.89
C THR A 101 -7.79 1.75 4.53
N ILE A 102 -7.92 1.90 5.85
CA ILE A 102 -9.04 1.39 6.66
C ILE A 102 -9.81 2.58 7.20
N ILE A 103 -11.13 2.53 7.06
CA ILE A 103 -12.05 3.56 7.56
C ILE A 103 -12.76 3.04 8.80
N ILE A 104 -12.82 3.87 9.83
CA ILE A 104 -13.61 3.65 11.03
C ILE A 104 -14.68 4.75 11.08
N GLU A 105 -15.95 4.37 11.14
CA GLU A 105 -17.06 5.27 11.36
C GLU A 105 -17.94 4.74 12.48
N ASN A 106 -18.34 5.63 13.39
CA ASN A 106 -19.17 5.29 14.56
C ASN A 106 -18.54 4.16 15.42
N GLY A 107 -17.21 4.09 15.46
CA GLY A 107 -16.47 3.10 16.23
C GLY A 107 -16.34 1.73 15.57
N ILE A 108 -16.75 1.59 14.31
CA ILE A 108 -16.77 0.32 13.57
C ILE A 108 -15.94 0.46 12.30
N VAL A 109 -15.14 -0.58 11.97
CA VAL A 109 -14.45 -0.67 10.68
C VAL A 109 -15.48 -0.84 9.57
N VAL A 110 -15.41 0.01 8.54
CA VAL A 110 -16.28 -0.03 7.36
C VAL A 110 -15.59 -0.83 6.26
N ASP A 111 -16.04 -2.06 6.02
CA ASP A 111 -15.43 -2.96 5.03
C ASP A 111 -15.86 -2.67 3.58
N CYS A 112 -17.08 -2.17 3.39
CA CYS A 112 -17.62 -1.90 2.06
C CYS A 112 -17.52 -0.41 1.75
N VAL A 113 -16.84 -0.04 0.68
CA VAL A 113 -16.61 1.37 0.28
C VAL A 113 -17.93 2.11 0.08
N GLU A 114 -18.97 1.44 -0.42
CA GLU A 114 -20.29 2.02 -0.64
C GLU A 114 -20.97 2.47 0.65
N ASN A 115 -20.62 1.82 1.78
CA ASN A 115 -21.20 2.10 3.10
C ASN A 115 -20.49 3.23 3.86
N ILE A 116 -19.37 3.76 3.33
CA ILE A 116 -18.66 4.89 3.93
C ILE A 116 -19.55 6.13 3.85
N GLU A 117 -19.80 6.77 5.00
CA GLU A 117 -20.62 7.98 5.11
C GLU A 117 -19.84 9.24 4.76
N ASN A 118 -18.55 9.30 5.10
CA ASN A 118 -17.69 10.42 4.74
C ASN A 118 -17.37 10.39 3.24
N GLU A 119 -17.97 11.31 2.50
CA GLU A 119 -17.86 11.38 1.03
C GLU A 119 -16.42 11.59 0.53
N GLU A 120 -15.57 12.28 1.29
CA GLU A 120 -14.16 12.45 0.91
C GLU A 120 -13.40 11.14 1.04
N TRP A 121 -13.58 10.41 2.14
CA TRP A 121 -12.95 9.12 2.37
C TRP A 121 -13.42 8.07 1.34
N LYS A 122 -14.73 8.06 1.07
CA LYS A 122 -15.30 7.20 0.03
C LYS A 122 -14.66 7.44 -1.33
N LYS A 123 -14.56 8.72 -1.76
CA LYS A 123 -13.92 9.08 -3.04
C LYS A 123 -12.45 8.66 -3.10
N GLY A 124 -11.72 8.78 -2.00
CA GLY A 124 -10.31 8.37 -1.93
C GLY A 124 -10.14 6.86 -2.16
N LEU A 125 -10.91 6.03 -1.45
CA LEU A 125 -10.86 4.58 -1.62
C LEU A 125 -11.34 4.15 -3.01
N GLN A 126 -12.39 4.79 -3.54
CA GLN A 126 -12.86 4.53 -4.91
C GLN A 126 -11.79 4.91 -5.96
N MET A 127 -11.01 5.97 -5.72
CA MET A 127 -9.93 6.34 -6.63
C MET A 127 -8.80 5.32 -6.59
N GLU A 128 -8.40 4.82 -5.42
CA GLU A 128 -7.43 3.73 -5.29
C GLU A 128 -7.87 2.48 -6.05
N ASP A 129 -9.13 2.07 -5.88
CA ASP A 129 -9.67 0.93 -6.62
C ASP A 129 -9.67 1.15 -8.14
N ARG A 130 -9.99 2.37 -8.58
CA ARG A 130 -9.96 2.75 -9.99
C ARG A 130 -8.55 2.67 -10.57
N LEU A 131 -7.53 3.16 -9.86
CA LEU A 131 -6.14 3.10 -10.31
C LEU A 131 -5.67 1.65 -10.50
N HIS A 132 -6.01 0.75 -9.57
CA HIS A 132 -5.68 -0.66 -9.69
C HIS A 132 -6.45 -1.37 -10.81
N GLN A 133 -7.70 -1.00 -11.05
CA GLN A 133 -8.47 -1.50 -12.21
C GLN A 133 -7.90 -1.00 -13.54
N GLU A 134 -7.48 0.25 -13.59
CA GLU A 134 -6.87 0.83 -14.78
C GLU A 134 -5.50 0.22 -15.09
N LEU A 135 -4.70 -0.08 -14.06
CA LEU A 135 -3.46 -0.84 -14.22
C LEU A 135 -3.69 -2.14 -15.03
N LEU A 136 -4.68 -2.94 -14.61
CA LEU A 136 -4.99 -4.23 -15.26
C LEU A 136 -5.52 -4.09 -16.69
N LYS A 137 -6.04 -2.91 -17.06
CA LYS A 137 -6.52 -2.62 -18.43
C LYS A 137 -5.43 -2.04 -19.33
N TYR A 138 -4.60 -1.16 -18.75
CA TYR A 138 -3.60 -0.40 -19.50
C TYR A 138 -2.35 -1.20 -19.80
N VAL A 139 -1.89 -2.03 -18.85
CA VAL A 139 -0.61 -2.73 -18.94
C VAL A 139 -0.67 -3.87 -19.94
N THR A 140 0.31 -3.86 -20.85
CA THR A 140 0.61 -4.91 -21.81
C THR A 140 2.06 -5.37 -21.64
N VAL A 141 2.49 -6.39 -22.35
CA VAL A 141 3.89 -6.87 -22.37
C VAL A 141 4.89 -5.82 -22.87
N GLU A 142 4.42 -4.79 -23.59
CA GLU A 142 5.25 -3.72 -24.10
C GLU A 142 5.38 -2.53 -23.14
N THR A 143 4.52 -2.46 -22.10
CA THR A 143 4.46 -1.32 -21.17
C THR A 143 5.73 -1.25 -20.33
N THR A 144 6.38 -0.10 -20.33
CA THR A 144 7.53 0.19 -19.48
C THR A 144 7.11 0.76 -18.12
N PHE A 145 8.03 0.74 -17.14
CA PHE A 145 7.82 1.41 -15.86
C PHE A 145 7.52 2.92 -16.05
N GLU A 146 8.17 3.59 -17.00
CA GLU A 146 7.93 5.01 -17.31
C GLU A 146 6.56 5.25 -17.95
N ASP A 147 6.11 4.36 -18.86
CA ASP A 147 4.77 4.46 -19.47
C ASP A 147 3.69 4.41 -18.39
N LEU A 148 3.82 3.45 -17.47
CA LEU A 148 2.89 3.30 -16.35
C LEU A 148 2.93 4.54 -15.44
N TYR A 149 4.13 5.06 -15.12
CA TYR A 149 4.31 6.28 -14.33
C TYR A 149 3.53 7.46 -14.93
N PHE A 150 3.70 7.74 -16.21
CA PHE A 150 3.03 8.87 -16.84
C PHE A 150 1.53 8.69 -16.95
N HIS A 151 1.08 7.51 -17.34
CA HIS A 151 -0.35 7.20 -17.44
C HIS A 151 -1.07 7.38 -16.11
N MET A 152 -0.56 6.78 -15.04
CA MET A 152 -1.20 6.82 -13.73
C MET A 152 -1.15 8.21 -13.08
N ASN A 153 -0.01 8.91 -13.16
CA ASN A 153 0.05 10.29 -12.64
C ASN A 153 -0.86 11.26 -13.44
N HIS A 154 -1.09 11.02 -14.73
CA HIS A 154 -2.07 11.76 -15.51
C HIS A 154 -3.48 11.53 -14.97
N LEU A 155 -3.88 10.27 -14.76
CA LEU A 155 -5.19 9.93 -14.19
C LEU A 155 -5.38 10.50 -12.78
N ILE A 156 -4.40 10.36 -11.90
CA ILE A 156 -4.44 10.92 -10.54
C ILE A 156 -4.79 12.42 -10.62
N LYS A 157 -4.10 13.17 -11.48
CA LYS A 157 -4.33 14.61 -11.67
C LYS A 157 -5.68 14.91 -12.31
N GLU A 158 -6.09 14.15 -13.34
CA GLU A 158 -7.36 14.33 -14.05
C GLU A 158 -8.56 14.19 -13.12
N TYR A 159 -8.49 13.27 -12.15
CA TYR A 159 -9.54 13.07 -11.14
C TYR A 159 -9.44 14.01 -9.93
N GLY A 160 -8.54 15.01 -9.96
CA GLY A 160 -8.40 16.03 -8.92
C GLY A 160 -7.62 15.56 -7.69
N PHE A 161 -6.80 14.51 -7.83
CA PHE A 161 -5.90 14.04 -6.80
C PHE A 161 -4.46 14.47 -7.06
N ILE A 162 -3.61 14.29 -6.07
CA ILE A 162 -2.16 14.46 -6.14
C ILE A 162 -1.48 13.17 -5.67
N ASN A 163 -0.32 12.88 -6.24
CA ASN A 163 0.57 11.82 -5.75
C ASN A 163 1.36 12.36 -4.55
N LEU A 164 1.32 11.65 -3.44
CA LEU A 164 1.97 12.02 -2.18
C LEU A 164 3.35 11.38 -1.99
N ASP A 165 3.73 10.40 -2.82
CA ASP A 165 5.04 9.78 -2.67
C ASP A 165 6.16 10.82 -2.75
N PHE A 166 7.08 10.79 -1.76
CA PHE A 166 8.12 11.83 -1.61
C PHE A 166 9.16 11.83 -2.73
N LEU A 167 9.29 10.72 -3.48
CA LEU A 167 10.10 10.62 -4.71
C LEU A 167 9.24 10.72 -5.97
N GLY A 168 7.92 10.74 -5.82
CA GLY A 168 6.95 10.82 -6.91
C GLY A 168 6.74 9.52 -7.68
N ASN A 169 7.30 8.38 -7.22
CA ASN A 169 7.10 7.09 -7.85
C ASN A 169 5.73 6.46 -7.50
N LEU A 170 5.42 5.32 -8.08
CA LEU A 170 4.13 4.62 -7.89
C LEU A 170 4.33 3.13 -7.56
N GLY A 171 5.55 2.74 -7.18
CA GLY A 171 5.89 1.37 -6.87
C GLY A 171 7.28 0.97 -7.35
N HIS A 172 7.63 -0.28 -7.13
CA HIS A 172 8.96 -0.81 -7.43
C HIS A 172 8.96 -2.31 -7.75
N SER A 173 10.08 -2.81 -8.31
CA SER A 173 10.29 -4.25 -8.49
C SER A 173 10.45 -4.95 -7.14
N ILE A 174 9.94 -6.17 -7.02
CA ILE A 174 10.22 -7.07 -5.89
C ILE A 174 11.49 -7.85 -6.24
N VAL A 175 12.49 -7.73 -5.40
CA VAL A 175 13.84 -8.31 -5.56
C VAL A 175 14.31 -8.91 -4.23
N ASN A 176 15.53 -9.46 -4.18
CA ASN A 176 16.06 -10.07 -2.95
C ASN A 176 16.92 -9.11 -2.11
N ARG A 177 17.27 -7.94 -2.65
CA ARG A 177 18.06 -6.90 -1.98
C ARG A 177 17.48 -5.53 -2.32
N SER A 178 17.25 -4.71 -1.30
CA SER A 178 16.56 -3.43 -1.45
C SER A 178 17.25 -2.43 -2.39
N GLU A 179 18.58 -2.52 -2.51
CA GLU A 179 19.38 -1.69 -3.41
C GLU A 179 19.21 -2.04 -4.90
N ASP A 180 18.72 -3.23 -5.23
CA ASP A 180 18.50 -3.69 -6.60
C ASP A 180 17.11 -3.29 -7.15
N ARG A 181 16.29 -2.60 -6.35
CA ARG A 181 14.96 -2.16 -6.78
C ARG A 181 15.05 -1.15 -7.93
N ILE A 182 14.17 -1.32 -8.87
CA ILE A 182 13.85 -0.31 -9.88
C ILE A 182 12.41 0.19 -9.66
N TYR A 183 12.14 1.44 -9.98
CA TYR A 183 10.92 2.13 -9.58
C TYR A 183 10.03 2.47 -10.76
N ILE A 184 8.71 2.55 -10.51
CA ILE A 184 7.74 3.12 -11.45
C ILE A 184 7.92 4.64 -11.41
N GLU A 185 8.84 5.13 -12.24
CA GLU A 185 9.27 6.52 -12.26
C GLU A 185 9.67 6.98 -13.65
N LYS A 186 9.80 8.29 -13.81
CA LYS A 186 10.30 8.90 -15.06
C LYS A 186 11.73 8.46 -15.36
N GLY A 187 11.96 8.05 -16.60
CA GLY A 187 13.28 7.64 -17.10
C GLY A 187 13.53 6.14 -17.04
N ASN A 188 12.69 5.35 -16.33
CA ASN A 188 12.84 3.90 -16.30
C ASN A 188 12.17 3.25 -17.52
N LYS A 189 12.98 2.87 -18.50
CA LYS A 189 12.57 2.25 -19.78
C LYS A 189 12.47 0.71 -19.73
N THR A 190 12.72 0.10 -18.56
CA THR A 190 12.55 -1.35 -18.38
C THR A 190 11.08 -1.70 -18.60
N LYS A 191 10.79 -2.79 -19.30
CA LYS A 191 9.42 -3.28 -19.43
C LYS A 191 8.97 -3.94 -18.13
N LEU A 192 7.69 -3.82 -17.79
CA LEU A 192 7.14 -4.46 -16.59
C LEU A 192 7.25 -5.98 -16.63
N ILE A 193 7.19 -6.60 -17.81
CA ILE A 193 7.35 -8.05 -18.00
C ILE A 193 8.79 -8.53 -17.76
N ASP A 194 9.78 -7.66 -17.80
CA ASP A 194 11.18 -8.03 -17.60
C ASP A 194 11.55 -8.25 -16.12
N VAL A 195 10.62 -7.96 -15.19
CA VAL A 195 10.77 -8.25 -13.77
C VAL A 195 9.81 -9.38 -13.35
N ASN A 196 10.22 -10.19 -12.37
CA ASN A 196 9.38 -11.29 -11.90
C ASN A 196 8.10 -10.79 -11.21
N TYR A 197 8.24 -9.76 -10.37
CA TYR A 197 7.17 -9.14 -9.60
C TYR A 197 7.44 -7.64 -9.45
N PHE A 198 6.37 -6.84 -9.36
CA PHE A 198 6.46 -5.42 -9.02
C PHE A 198 5.27 -5.00 -8.16
N THR A 199 5.46 -4.01 -7.30
CA THR A 199 4.36 -3.35 -6.58
C THR A 199 3.73 -2.28 -7.47
N PHE A 200 2.44 -2.05 -7.25
CA PHE A 200 1.78 -0.81 -7.62
C PHE A 200 1.13 -0.27 -6.34
N GLU A 201 1.60 0.90 -5.90
CA GLU A 201 1.36 1.43 -4.56
C GLU A 201 1.04 2.93 -4.55
N PRO A 202 0.09 3.41 -5.36
CA PRO A 202 -0.25 4.83 -5.34
C PRO A 202 -0.59 5.27 -3.91
N HIS A 203 0.03 6.37 -3.48
CA HIS A 203 -0.30 7.09 -2.27
C HIS A 203 -0.83 8.46 -2.68
N ILE A 204 -2.12 8.67 -2.54
CA ILE A 204 -2.82 9.82 -3.13
C ILE A 204 -3.58 10.63 -2.10
N SER A 205 -3.84 11.88 -2.43
CA SER A 205 -4.73 12.77 -1.66
C SER A 205 -5.56 13.64 -2.59
N VAL A 206 -6.74 14.07 -2.14
CA VAL A 206 -7.45 15.15 -2.79
C VAL A 206 -6.65 16.45 -2.62
N LEU A 207 -6.61 17.28 -3.65
CA LEU A 207 -5.89 18.55 -3.57
C LEU A 207 -6.38 19.39 -2.38
N ASN A 208 -5.44 19.82 -1.53
CA ASN A 208 -5.68 20.55 -0.28
C ASN A 208 -6.39 19.76 0.83
N SER A 209 -6.55 18.46 0.71
CA SER A 209 -7.00 17.62 1.81
C SER A 209 -5.88 17.39 2.82
N LYS A 210 -6.26 17.03 4.04
CA LYS A 210 -5.36 16.55 5.08
C LYS A 210 -5.28 15.03 5.15
N TYR A 211 -6.03 14.31 4.30
CA TYR A 211 -6.08 12.86 4.31
C TYR A 211 -5.39 12.29 3.07
N GLY A 212 -4.64 11.21 3.30
CA GLY A 212 -4.04 10.40 2.26
C GLY A 212 -4.69 9.01 2.18
N TYR A 213 -4.62 8.41 1.01
CA TYR A 213 -5.14 7.07 0.72
C TYR A 213 -4.02 6.24 0.11
N LYS A 214 -3.85 5.02 0.57
CA LYS A 214 -2.85 4.10 0.04
C LYS A 214 -3.44 2.71 -0.16
N LYS A 215 -3.25 2.17 -1.36
CA LYS A 215 -3.52 0.78 -1.69
C LYS A 215 -2.34 0.23 -2.46
N GLU A 216 -1.83 -0.90 -2.01
CA GLU A 216 -0.69 -1.57 -2.61
C GLU A 216 -0.97 -3.03 -2.84
N ASN A 217 -0.59 -3.51 -4.02
CA ASN A 217 -0.58 -4.92 -4.38
C ASN A 217 0.68 -5.25 -5.17
N ILE A 218 1.10 -6.52 -5.12
CA ILE A 218 2.12 -7.07 -5.99
C ILE A 218 1.46 -7.62 -7.26
N TYR A 219 2.11 -7.40 -8.40
CA TYR A 219 1.67 -7.86 -9.72
C TYR A 219 2.77 -8.64 -10.42
N TYR A 220 2.37 -9.54 -11.33
CA TYR A 220 3.27 -10.31 -12.17
C TYR A 220 2.58 -10.77 -13.45
N PHE A 221 3.36 -11.20 -14.44
CA PHE A 221 2.80 -11.73 -15.69
C PHE A 221 2.70 -13.26 -15.65
N VAL A 222 1.57 -13.77 -16.11
CA VAL A 222 1.41 -15.19 -16.50
C VAL A 222 1.16 -15.19 -17.98
N GLU A 223 2.10 -15.77 -18.74
CA GLU A 223 2.15 -15.62 -20.20
C GLU A 223 2.22 -14.11 -20.54
N GLU A 224 1.19 -13.56 -21.18
CA GLU A 224 1.11 -12.15 -21.56
C GLU A 224 0.11 -11.35 -20.72
N LYS A 225 -0.47 -11.96 -19.68
CA LYS A 225 -1.52 -11.35 -18.88
C LYS A 225 -0.98 -10.91 -17.51
N LEU A 226 -1.22 -9.64 -17.18
CA LEU A 226 -0.94 -9.13 -15.84
C LEU A 226 -1.97 -9.65 -14.83
N ILE A 227 -1.48 -10.17 -13.71
CA ILE A 227 -2.31 -10.66 -12.59
C ILE A 227 -1.81 -10.11 -11.25
N GLU A 228 -2.71 -9.95 -10.30
CA GLU A 228 -2.41 -9.68 -8.90
C GLU A 228 -1.97 -10.97 -8.19
N LEU A 229 -0.92 -10.87 -7.36
CA LEU A 229 -0.36 -11.96 -6.58
C LEU A 229 -1.20 -12.25 -5.33
#